data_f0d7e38e70b6fb1c3ef79b2b1c5ffbc0
#
_entry.id   f0d7e38e70b6fb1c3ef79b2b1c5ffbc0
#
_cell.length_a   1.000
_cell.length_b   1.000
_cell.length_c   1.000
_cell.angle_alpha   90.00
_cell.angle_beta   90.00
_cell.angle_gamma   90.00
#
_symmetry.space_group_name_H-M   'P 1'
#
loop_
_entity.id
_entity.type
_entity.pdbx_description
1 polymer ?
#
loop_
_entity_poly.entity_id
_entity_poly.type
_entity_poly.pdbx_seq_one_letter_code
_entity_poly.pdbx_strand_id
1 'polypeptide(L)'
;MADNVRKRTELGAAYGNLEVALGEAEEARGVAEEERGKAEVAAVKAQEEADTSQRVLDFMTGLFEISDPSEARGKEVTAREILDRGVEEIDEGLEGEPLIKARMQAVMGDVYESLGLYRTAEPLLEGALATRREQLGDEHPWTLESLGNLAALYKLQGRFDEAEPLHLE
;
A
#
# COMPACT_ATOMS: atom_id res chain seq x y z
N MET A 1 30.95 -35.91 -57.59
CA MET A 1 29.52 -35.51 -57.53
C MET A 1 28.93 -35.77 -56.09
N ALA A 2 29.14 -36.93 -55.49
CA ALA A 2 28.56 -37.31 -54.20
C ALA A 2 28.95 -36.37 -53.05
N ASP A 3 30.19 -35.86 -53.02
CA ASP A 3 30.69 -34.98 -51.93
C ASP A 3 30.00 -33.60 -51.90
N ASN A 4 29.66 -33.06 -53.09
CA ASN A 4 28.94 -31.78 -53.19
C ASN A 4 27.46 -31.89 -52.75
N VAL A 5 26.83 -33.03 -52.99
CA VAL A 5 25.46 -33.28 -52.51
C VAL A 5 25.42 -33.41 -51.02
N ARG A 6 26.37 -34.13 -50.43
CA ARG A 6 26.49 -34.29 -48.97
C ARG A 6 26.71 -32.95 -48.27
N LYS A 7 27.63 -32.11 -48.75
CA LYS A 7 27.87 -30.76 -48.22
C LYS A 7 26.66 -29.85 -48.28
N ARG A 8 25.89 -29.94 -49.37
CA ARG A 8 24.62 -29.18 -49.49
C ARG A 8 23.58 -29.62 -48.48
N THR A 9 23.48 -30.92 -48.22
CA THR A 9 22.51 -31.45 -47.25
C THR A 9 22.91 -31.08 -45.81
N GLU A 10 24.20 -31.17 -45.46
CA GLU A 10 24.72 -30.74 -44.15
C GLU A 10 24.56 -29.25 -43.96
N LEU A 11 24.78 -28.43 -44.97
CA LEU A 11 24.57 -26.98 -44.90
C LEU A 11 23.08 -26.62 -44.73
N GLY A 12 22.18 -27.31 -45.45
CA GLY A 12 20.73 -27.13 -45.29
C GLY A 12 20.23 -27.49 -43.89
N ALA A 13 20.74 -28.56 -43.31
CA ALA A 13 20.42 -28.95 -41.92
C ALA A 13 20.95 -27.92 -40.91
N ALA A 14 22.16 -27.39 -41.13
CA ALA A 14 22.73 -26.36 -40.26
C ALA A 14 21.93 -25.04 -40.31
N TYR A 15 21.47 -24.63 -41.49
CA TYR A 15 20.60 -23.46 -41.63
C TYR A 15 19.25 -23.66 -40.94
N GLY A 16 18.61 -24.82 -41.06
CA GLY A 16 17.35 -25.12 -40.40
C GLY A 16 17.49 -25.10 -38.87
N ASN A 17 18.57 -25.67 -38.36
CA ASN A 17 18.85 -25.61 -36.92
C ASN A 17 19.11 -24.18 -36.40
N LEU A 18 19.76 -23.35 -37.22
CA LEU A 18 20.01 -21.94 -36.90
C LEU A 18 18.70 -21.12 -36.85
N GLU A 19 17.79 -21.34 -37.81
CA GLU A 19 16.48 -20.69 -37.85
C GLU A 19 15.64 -21.04 -36.60
N VAL A 20 15.62 -22.31 -36.21
CA VAL A 20 14.93 -22.76 -34.98
C VAL A 20 15.56 -22.12 -33.77
N ALA A 21 16.88 -22.14 -33.63
CA ALA A 21 17.56 -21.52 -32.49
C ALA A 21 17.35 -19.99 -32.41
N LEU A 22 17.25 -19.33 -33.56
CA LEU A 22 16.96 -17.90 -33.65
C LEU A 22 15.53 -17.60 -33.13
N GLY A 23 14.54 -18.42 -33.58
CA GLY A 23 13.17 -18.30 -33.14
C GLY A 23 13.01 -18.52 -31.60
N GLU A 24 13.68 -19.56 -31.08
CA GLU A 24 13.68 -19.80 -29.61
C GLU A 24 14.34 -18.66 -28.81
N ALA A 25 15.43 -18.08 -29.36
CA ALA A 25 16.10 -16.95 -28.72
C ALA A 25 15.25 -15.67 -28.75
N GLU A 26 14.51 -15.41 -29.83
CA GLU A 26 13.59 -14.27 -29.93
C GLU A 26 12.40 -14.44 -28.97
N GLU A 27 11.83 -15.63 -28.88
CA GLU A 27 10.74 -15.92 -27.92
C GLU A 27 11.21 -15.78 -26.47
N ALA A 28 12.37 -16.35 -26.12
CA ALA A 28 12.97 -16.21 -24.81
C ALA A 28 13.27 -14.75 -24.43
N ARG A 29 13.71 -13.95 -25.43
CA ARG A 29 13.91 -12.51 -25.24
C ARG A 29 12.61 -11.79 -24.98
N GLY A 30 11.54 -12.09 -25.71
CA GLY A 30 10.22 -11.50 -25.49
C GLY A 30 9.69 -11.77 -24.09
N VAL A 31 9.80 -13.02 -23.61
CA VAL A 31 9.43 -13.39 -22.25
C VAL A 31 10.27 -12.65 -21.20
N ALA A 32 11.58 -12.56 -21.42
CA ALA A 32 12.47 -11.85 -20.49
C ALA A 32 12.19 -10.33 -20.44
N GLU A 33 11.83 -9.71 -21.54
CA GLU A 33 11.44 -8.29 -21.60
C GLU A 33 10.11 -8.05 -20.88
N GLU A 34 9.13 -8.95 -21.01
CA GLU A 34 7.85 -8.89 -20.30
C GLU A 34 8.05 -9.03 -18.76
N GLU A 35 8.81 -10.04 -18.34
CA GLU A 35 9.12 -10.25 -16.92
C GLU A 35 9.89 -9.08 -16.31
N ARG A 36 10.82 -8.50 -17.07
CA ARG A 36 11.53 -7.28 -16.64
C ARG A 36 10.57 -6.11 -16.47
N GLY A 37 9.62 -5.91 -17.39
CA GLY A 37 8.62 -4.86 -17.27
C GLY A 37 7.75 -5.03 -16.03
N LYS A 38 7.29 -6.26 -15.74
CA LYS A 38 6.53 -6.57 -14.52
C LYS A 38 7.35 -6.30 -13.26
N ALA A 39 8.62 -6.70 -13.25
CA ALA A 39 9.51 -6.47 -12.11
C ALA A 39 9.77 -4.98 -11.87
N GLU A 40 9.90 -4.18 -12.92
CA GLU A 40 10.11 -2.73 -12.84
C GLU A 40 8.88 -2.02 -12.25
N VAL A 41 7.67 -2.38 -12.70
CA VAL A 41 6.41 -1.87 -12.13
C VAL A 41 6.26 -2.27 -10.66
N ALA A 42 6.57 -3.52 -10.31
CA ALA A 42 6.52 -3.99 -8.93
C ALA A 42 7.53 -3.26 -8.03
N ALA A 43 8.74 -2.96 -8.54
CA ALA A 43 9.75 -2.22 -7.80
C ALA A 43 9.33 -0.77 -7.53
N VAL A 44 8.75 -0.08 -8.51
CA VAL A 44 8.20 1.27 -8.34
C VAL A 44 7.11 1.28 -7.27
N LYS A 45 6.17 0.34 -7.36
CA LYS A 45 5.09 0.22 -6.37
C LYS A 45 5.62 -0.05 -4.96
N ALA A 46 6.59 -0.95 -4.82
CA ALA A 46 7.21 -1.23 -3.52
C ALA A 46 7.94 -0.02 -2.94
N GLN A 47 8.57 0.81 -3.80
CA GLN A 47 9.21 2.04 -3.37
C GLN A 47 8.19 3.07 -2.87
N GLU A 48 7.08 3.27 -3.60
CA GLU A 48 6.00 4.17 -3.18
C GLU A 48 5.39 3.74 -1.84
N GLU A 49 5.20 2.44 -1.63
CA GLU A 49 4.72 1.89 -0.35
C GLU A 49 5.74 2.12 0.79
N ALA A 50 7.04 1.96 0.51
CA ALA A 50 8.09 2.21 1.49
C ALA A 50 8.17 3.69 1.86
N ASP A 51 8.12 4.59 0.89
CA ASP A 51 8.16 6.04 1.10
C ASP A 51 6.94 6.50 1.92
N THR A 52 5.76 5.95 1.62
CA THR A 52 4.54 6.23 2.39
C THR A 52 4.66 5.73 3.82
N SER A 53 5.21 4.53 4.03
CA SER A 53 5.44 3.98 5.36
C SER A 53 6.43 4.82 6.17
N GLN A 54 7.50 5.30 5.54
CA GLN A 54 8.47 6.17 6.18
C GLN A 54 7.83 7.49 6.63
N ARG A 55 7.00 8.11 5.79
CA ARG A 55 6.28 9.34 6.16
C ARG A 55 5.35 9.14 7.36
N VAL A 56 4.67 8.00 7.46
CA VAL A 56 3.85 7.66 8.62
C VAL A 56 4.71 7.53 9.88
N LEU A 57 5.86 6.86 9.79
CA LEU A 57 6.79 6.71 10.91
C LEU A 57 7.36 8.06 11.36
N ASP A 58 7.77 8.92 10.41
CA ASP A 58 8.30 10.24 10.69
C ASP A 58 7.25 11.13 11.37
N PHE A 59 6.00 11.09 10.89
CA PHE A 59 4.87 11.75 11.51
C PHE A 59 4.64 11.27 12.94
N MET A 60 4.55 9.96 13.15
CA MET A 60 4.34 9.38 14.48
C MET A 60 5.48 9.74 15.45
N THR A 61 6.72 9.74 14.95
CA THR A 61 7.88 10.18 15.75
C THR A 61 7.77 11.66 16.12
N GLY A 62 7.39 12.50 15.15
CA GLY A 62 7.20 13.94 15.35
C GLY A 62 6.16 14.25 16.42
N LEU A 63 5.05 13.50 16.49
CA LEU A 63 4.04 13.67 17.54
C LEU A 63 4.60 13.56 18.97
N PHE A 64 5.59 12.68 19.16
CA PHE A 64 6.23 12.51 20.46
C PHE A 64 7.35 13.52 20.72
N GLU A 65 8.01 14.05 19.68
CA GLU A 65 9.05 15.07 19.81
C GLU A 65 8.48 16.44 20.21
N ILE A 66 7.26 16.79 19.76
CA ILE A 66 6.56 18.02 20.14
C ILE A 66 6.21 18.06 21.65
N SER A 67 6.32 16.92 22.32
CA SER A 67 6.07 16.77 23.75
C SER A 67 7.31 17.07 24.60
N ASP A 68 8.18 18.03 24.20
CA ASP A 68 9.34 18.44 25.00
C ASP A 68 8.88 18.90 26.40
N PRO A 69 9.31 18.21 27.48
CA PRO A 69 8.96 18.58 28.84
C PRO A 69 9.33 20.02 29.23
N SER A 70 10.29 20.63 28.49
CA SER A 70 10.72 22.02 28.71
C SER A 70 9.69 23.04 28.23
N GLU A 71 8.85 22.73 27.25
CA GLU A 71 7.76 23.60 26.77
C GLU A 71 6.47 23.39 27.58
N ALA A 72 6.29 22.25 28.21
CA ALA A 72 5.11 21.90 29.00
C ALA A 72 4.92 22.78 30.25
N ARG A 73 5.90 23.64 30.63
CA ARG A 73 5.81 24.58 31.74
C ARG A 73 5.12 24.01 33.01
N GLY A 74 5.35 22.72 33.31
CA GLY A 74 4.76 22.04 34.43
C GLY A 74 3.31 21.55 34.27
N LYS A 75 2.78 21.53 33.04
CA LYS A 75 1.56 20.78 32.66
C LYS A 75 1.92 19.38 32.25
N GLU A 76 1.26 18.38 32.84
CA GLU A 76 1.31 17.02 32.31
C GLU A 76 0.55 16.99 30.99
N VAL A 77 1.28 16.76 29.87
CA VAL A 77 0.66 16.51 28.55
C VAL A 77 0.25 15.05 28.52
N THR A 78 -1.01 14.78 28.31
CA THR A 78 -1.53 13.42 28.23
C THR A 78 -1.27 12.83 26.84
N ALA A 79 -1.17 11.51 26.74
CA ALA A 79 -1.08 10.81 25.45
C ALA A 79 -2.24 11.17 24.52
N ARG A 80 -3.43 11.39 25.07
CA ARG A 80 -4.60 11.82 24.34
C ARG A 80 -4.41 13.19 23.69
N GLU A 81 -3.91 14.18 24.42
CA GLU A 81 -3.66 15.52 23.89
C GLU A 81 -2.64 15.52 22.75
N ILE A 82 -1.64 14.63 22.82
CA ILE A 82 -0.65 14.43 21.74
C ILE A 82 -1.34 13.87 20.49
N LEU A 83 -2.18 12.85 20.68
CA LEU A 83 -2.90 12.22 19.57
C LEU A 83 -3.94 13.16 18.94
N ASP A 84 -4.71 13.90 19.77
CA ASP A 84 -5.70 14.86 19.27
C ASP A 84 -5.02 15.95 18.41
N ARG A 85 -3.84 16.44 18.81
CA ARG A 85 -3.04 17.37 18.01
C ARG A 85 -2.55 16.74 16.71
N GLY A 86 -2.15 15.48 16.74
CA GLY A 86 -1.74 14.76 15.53
C GLY A 86 -2.86 14.63 14.51
N VAL A 87 -4.10 14.44 14.95
CA VAL A 87 -5.26 14.43 14.03
C VAL A 87 -5.46 15.80 13.38
N GLU A 88 -5.32 16.89 14.13
CA GLU A 88 -5.39 18.25 13.58
C GLU A 88 -4.30 18.49 12.53
N GLU A 89 -3.07 18.07 12.80
CA GLU A 89 -1.94 18.18 11.84
C GLU A 89 -2.16 17.33 10.56
N ILE A 90 -2.77 16.15 10.67
CA ILE A 90 -3.15 15.32 9.51
C ILE A 90 -4.18 16.06 8.65
N ASP A 91 -5.17 16.67 9.27
CA ASP A 91 -6.25 17.33 8.56
C ASP A 91 -5.79 18.59 7.82
N GLU A 92 -4.91 19.38 8.42
CA GLU A 92 -4.40 20.62 7.85
C GLU A 92 -3.22 20.42 6.89
N GLY A 93 -2.36 19.45 7.16
CA GLY A 93 -1.08 19.28 6.46
C GLY A 93 -1.15 18.45 5.18
N LEU A 94 -2.20 17.66 4.97
CA LEU A 94 -2.25 16.64 3.91
C LEU A 94 -3.41 16.81 2.91
N GLU A 95 -3.89 18.03 2.72
CA GLU A 95 -5.00 18.31 1.77
C GLU A 95 -4.70 17.86 0.32
N GLY A 96 -3.42 17.91 -0.08
CA GLY A 96 -2.96 17.52 -1.43
C GLY A 96 -2.58 16.05 -1.59
N GLU A 97 -2.59 15.25 -0.52
CA GLU A 97 -2.09 13.87 -0.48
C GLU A 97 -3.13 12.90 0.13
N PRO A 98 -4.26 12.67 -0.54
CA PRO A 98 -5.42 11.98 0.05
C PRO A 98 -5.10 10.56 0.53
N LEU A 99 -4.29 9.79 -0.20
CA LEU A 99 -3.94 8.42 0.20
C LEU A 99 -3.01 8.37 1.41
N ILE A 100 -2.10 9.35 1.55
CA ILE A 100 -1.25 9.47 2.74
C ILE A 100 -2.09 9.88 3.94
N LYS A 101 -2.99 10.86 3.76
CA LYS A 101 -3.95 11.27 4.78
C LYS A 101 -4.79 10.08 5.25
N ALA A 102 -5.38 9.31 4.34
CA ALA A 102 -6.17 8.13 4.67
C ALA A 102 -5.36 7.08 5.44
N ARG A 103 -4.09 6.87 5.09
CA ARG A 103 -3.23 5.95 5.82
C ARG A 103 -2.93 6.42 7.24
N MET A 104 -2.65 7.71 7.42
CA MET A 104 -2.43 8.29 8.76
C MET A 104 -3.71 8.26 9.60
N GLN A 105 -4.86 8.57 9.01
CA GLN A 105 -6.16 8.47 9.68
C GLN A 105 -6.43 7.03 10.14
N ALA A 106 -6.14 6.01 9.30
CA ALA A 106 -6.30 4.62 9.70
C ALA A 106 -5.41 4.26 10.90
N VAL A 107 -4.12 4.62 10.87
CA VAL A 107 -3.18 4.38 11.99
C VAL A 107 -3.65 5.08 13.27
N MET A 108 -4.08 6.34 13.18
CA MET A 108 -4.60 7.07 14.34
C MET A 108 -5.91 6.46 14.87
N GLY A 109 -6.77 6.00 13.96
CA GLY A 109 -7.98 5.27 14.31
C GLY A 109 -7.69 4.00 15.11
N ASP A 110 -6.73 3.20 14.65
CA ASP A 110 -6.29 1.97 15.35
C ASP A 110 -5.69 2.29 16.73
N VAL A 111 -4.95 3.38 16.87
CA VAL A 111 -4.42 3.83 18.17
C VAL A 111 -5.55 4.22 19.11
N TYR A 112 -6.52 5.02 18.66
CA TYR A 112 -7.68 5.39 19.49
C TYR A 112 -8.54 4.18 19.84
N GLU A 113 -8.73 3.23 18.92
CA GLU A 113 -9.41 1.97 19.18
C GLU A 113 -8.72 1.20 20.31
N SER A 114 -7.38 1.06 20.23
CA SER A 114 -6.56 0.37 21.24
C SER A 114 -6.66 1.02 22.62
N LEU A 115 -6.89 2.33 22.68
CA LEU A 115 -7.12 3.09 23.90
C LEU A 115 -8.59 3.02 24.39
N GLY A 116 -9.47 2.33 23.68
CA GLY A 116 -10.90 2.26 23.99
C GLY A 116 -11.67 3.54 23.65
N LEU A 117 -11.06 4.47 22.92
CA LEU A 117 -11.63 5.76 22.52
C LEU A 117 -12.42 5.64 21.20
N TYR A 118 -13.34 4.69 21.15
CA TYR A 118 -14.05 4.26 19.94
C TYR A 118 -14.76 5.40 19.19
N ARG A 119 -15.33 6.38 19.93
CA ARG A 119 -16.01 7.52 19.31
C ARG A 119 -15.07 8.45 18.54
N THR A 120 -13.80 8.48 18.93
CA THR A 120 -12.78 9.28 18.24
C THR A 120 -12.17 8.47 17.10
N ALA A 121 -12.03 7.16 17.25
CA ALA A 121 -11.53 6.26 16.20
C ALA A 121 -12.46 6.21 14.99
N GLU A 122 -13.78 6.18 15.21
CA GLU A 122 -14.79 5.98 14.16
C GLU A 122 -14.66 6.96 12.98
N PRO A 123 -14.71 8.29 13.18
CA PRO A 123 -14.61 9.22 12.05
C PRO A 123 -13.27 9.14 11.30
N LEU A 124 -12.19 8.73 11.94
CA LEU A 124 -10.89 8.55 11.31
C LEU A 124 -10.89 7.31 10.39
N LEU A 125 -11.43 6.19 10.87
CA LEU A 125 -11.53 4.96 10.08
C LEU A 125 -12.54 5.10 8.94
N GLU A 126 -13.66 5.80 9.15
CA GLU A 126 -14.62 6.12 8.09
C GLU A 126 -14.00 7.02 7.01
N GLY A 127 -13.26 8.05 7.41
CA GLY A 127 -12.54 8.95 6.49
C GLY A 127 -11.49 8.22 5.67
N ALA A 128 -10.72 7.36 6.30
CA ALA A 128 -9.73 6.52 5.63
C ALA A 128 -10.39 5.57 4.59
N LEU A 129 -11.49 4.91 4.98
CA LEU A 129 -12.25 4.04 4.08
C LEU A 129 -12.82 4.81 2.88
N ALA A 130 -13.48 5.94 3.13
CA ALA A 130 -14.09 6.75 2.07
C ALA A 130 -13.05 7.20 1.05
N THR A 131 -11.90 7.72 1.51
CA THR A 131 -10.81 8.15 0.63
C THR A 131 -10.20 6.98 -0.16
N ARG A 132 -9.95 5.85 0.49
CA ARG A 132 -9.40 4.66 -0.20
C ARG A 132 -10.38 4.10 -1.23
N ARG A 133 -11.67 4.07 -0.93
CA ARG A 133 -12.74 3.66 -1.84
C ARG A 133 -12.80 4.57 -3.08
N GLU A 134 -12.75 5.87 -2.89
CA GLU A 134 -12.77 6.86 -3.97
C GLU A 134 -11.53 6.79 -4.86
N GLN A 135 -10.34 6.65 -4.27
CA GLN A 135 -9.07 6.74 -4.99
C GLN A 135 -8.60 5.40 -5.58
N LEU A 136 -8.95 4.28 -4.96
CA LEU A 136 -8.42 2.96 -5.28
C LEU A 136 -9.50 1.96 -5.72
N GLY A 137 -10.77 2.22 -5.40
CA GLY A 137 -11.89 1.31 -5.63
C GLY A 137 -12.13 0.31 -4.50
N ASP A 138 -13.28 -0.38 -4.55
CA ASP A 138 -13.73 -1.26 -3.48
C ASP A 138 -12.88 -2.52 -3.31
N GLU A 139 -12.35 -3.07 -4.40
CA GLU A 139 -11.57 -4.33 -4.39
C GLU A 139 -10.08 -4.15 -4.02
N HIS A 140 -9.64 -2.91 -3.80
CA HIS A 140 -8.23 -2.66 -3.48
C HIS A 140 -7.88 -3.17 -2.07
N PRO A 141 -6.72 -3.83 -1.86
CA PRO A 141 -6.34 -4.39 -0.55
C PRO A 141 -6.44 -3.40 0.61
N TRP A 142 -6.08 -2.14 0.41
CA TRP A 142 -6.17 -1.11 1.45
C TRP A 142 -7.61 -0.68 1.74
N THR A 143 -8.50 -0.75 0.77
CA THR A 143 -9.93 -0.50 0.97
C THR A 143 -10.54 -1.63 1.78
N LEU A 144 -10.21 -2.89 1.44
CA LEU A 144 -10.65 -4.07 2.19
C LEU A 144 -10.10 -4.08 3.63
N GLU A 145 -8.85 -3.64 3.84
CA GLU A 145 -8.27 -3.44 5.17
C GLU A 145 -9.09 -2.43 5.99
N SER A 146 -9.44 -1.28 5.40
CA SER A 146 -10.26 -0.26 6.09
C SER A 146 -11.65 -0.77 6.44
N LEU A 147 -12.28 -1.56 5.56
CA LEU A 147 -13.55 -2.23 5.83
C LEU A 147 -13.44 -3.15 7.05
N GLY A 148 -12.37 -3.95 7.11
CA GLY A 148 -12.08 -4.85 8.22
C GLY A 148 -11.90 -4.10 9.55
N ASN A 149 -11.13 -3.01 9.56
CA ASN A 149 -10.89 -2.20 10.75
C ASN A 149 -12.18 -1.54 11.26
N LEU A 150 -12.97 -0.96 10.36
CA LEU A 150 -14.24 -0.35 10.73
C LEU A 150 -15.24 -1.38 11.26
N ALA A 151 -15.32 -2.55 10.64
CA ALA A 151 -16.16 -3.65 11.10
C ALA A 151 -15.72 -4.17 12.49
N ALA A 152 -14.41 -4.23 12.76
CA ALA A 152 -13.87 -4.58 14.07
C ALA A 152 -14.27 -3.54 15.13
N LEU A 153 -14.13 -2.25 14.82
CA LEU A 153 -14.55 -1.15 15.69
C LEU A 153 -16.04 -1.24 16.05
N TYR A 154 -16.92 -1.46 15.06
CA TYR A 154 -18.36 -1.59 15.31
C TYR A 154 -18.69 -2.80 16.20
N LYS A 155 -17.97 -3.91 16.04
CA LYS A 155 -18.11 -5.08 16.94
C LYS A 155 -17.71 -4.74 18.37
N LEU A 156 -16.62 -3.99 18.58
CA LEU A 156 -16.18 -3.55 19.89
C LEU A 156 -17.18 -2.60 20.56
N GLN A 157 -17.92 -1.84 19.76
CA GLN A 157 -19.03 -0.99 20.20
C GLN A 157 -20.35 -1.76 20.43
N GLY A 158 -20.43 -3.06 20.05
CA GLY A 158 -21.65 -3.86 20.09
C GLY A 158 -22.64 -3.58 18.95
N ARG A 159 -22.21 -2.85 17.92
CA ARG A 159 -23.01 -2.45 16.73
C ARG A 159 -22.90 -3.53 15.65
N PHE A 160 -23.39 -4.73 15.93
CA PHE A 160 -23.25 -5.90 15.05
C PHE A 160 -23.96 -5.74 13.72
N ASP A 161 -25.13 -5.08 13.72
CA ASP A 161 -25.93 -4.83 12.50
C ASP A 161 -25.20 -3.94 11.49
N GLU A 162 -24.29 -3.08 11.95
CA GLU A 162 -23.45 -2.21 11.11
C GLU A 162 -22.13 -2.87 10.71
N ALA A 163 -21.63 -3.80 11.52
CA ALA A 163 -20.41 -4.55 11.22
C ALA A 163 -20.65 -5.65 10.15
N GLU A 164 -21.83 -6.28 10.13
CA GLU A 164 -22.12 -7.43 9.27
C GLU A 164 -22.00 -7.10 7.76
N PRO A 165 -22.60 -6.00 7.24
CA PRO A 165 -22.49 -5.69 5.81
C PRO A 165 -21.04 -5.40 5.37
N LEU A 166 -20.19 -4.82 6.23
CA LEU A 166 -18.80 -4.52 5.90
C LEU A 166 -17.90 -5.76 5.73
N HIS A 167 -18.36 -6.93 6.17
CA HIS A 167 -17.66 -8.20 5.96
C HIS A 167 -18.11 -8.94 4.71
N LEU A 168 -19.21 -8.52 4.09
CA LEU A 168 -19.80 -9.16 2.92
C LEU A 168 -19.42 -8.43 1.61
N GLU A 169 -18.86 -7.24 1.71
CA GLU A 169 -18.29 -6.49 0.58
C GLU A 169 -16.86 -6.93 0.29
#